data_1797a7cb316ee0c95afd343929020ba9
#
_entry.id   1797a7cb316ee0c95afd343929020ba9
#
_cell.length_a   1.000
_cell.length_b   1.000
_cell.length_c   1.000
_cell.angle_alpha   90.00
_cell.angle_beta   90.00
_cell.angle_gamma   90.00
#
_symmetry.space_group_name_H-M   'P 1'
#
loop_
_entity.id
_entity.type
_entity.pdbx_description
1 polymer ?
#
loop_
_entity_poly.entity_id
_entity_poly.type
_entity_poly.pdbx_seq_one_letter_code
_entity_poly.pdbx_strand_id
1 'polypeptide(L)'
;MELEEELGVKLLVRGNRKITLTNEGRLLHKRAEEIISLVDKVELEFDNPNEIISGDIYIGSGETEAMRLIARTAHHFHQKYPNVRYHLFSGNADDVTEKLDKGLLDFGILIEPANIQKYDYAQIPATDVWGLLMRKDSALASQSTINPKDLCNIPLIISRQTLVDKAISKWLQDSNEKLNIIATYNLVYNASLLVEEGLGYALCLDRLVNTTENSNLCFRPLSPPLEAKLNIIWKKHQIFSKAAEKFLLQIQKDFSSIMLDTSKLDTPKEK
;
A
#
# COMPACT_ATOMS: atom_id res chain seq x y z
N MET A 1 9.17 28.10 26.01
CA MET A 1 10.40 28.85 26.23
C MET A 1 11.49 27.93 26.77
N GLU A 2 11.26 27.17 27.84
CA GLU A 2 12.25 26.21 28.37
C GLU A 2 12.80 25.23 27.29
N LEU A 3 11.93 24.59 26.51
CA LEU A 3 12.34 23.64 25.46
C LEU A 3 13.12 24.33 24.31
N GLU A 4 12.79 25.57 23.98
CA GLU A 4 13.54 26.36 22.96
C GLU A 4 14.94 26.77 23.48
N GLU A 5 15.05 27.03 24.77
CA GLU A 5 16.32 27.37 25.43
C GLU A 5 17.20 26.12 25.54
N GLU A 6 16.60 24.97 25.92
CA GLU A 6 17.30 23.68 26.03
C GLU A 6 17.84 23.21 24.65
N LEU A 7 17.03 23.32 23.62
CA LEU A 7 17.40 22.91 22.26
C LEU A 7 18.23 23.97 21.49
N GLY A 8 18.32 25.20 22.00
CA GLY A 8 19.04 26.29 21.36
C GLY A 8 18.44 26.76 20.04
N VAL A 9 17.17 26.44 19.76
CA VAL A 9 16.48 26.78 18.52
C VAL A 9 15.08 27.32 18.78
N LYS A 10 14.58 28.21 17.92
CA LYS A 10 13.19 28.66 17.99
C LYS A 10 12.26 27.65 17.33
N LEU A 11 11.25 27.23 18.07
CA LEU A 11 10.22 26.28 17.62
C LEU A 11 8.94 26.96 17.17
N LEU A 12 8.67 28.16 17.70
CA LEU A 12 7.44 28.92 17.48
C LEU A 12 7.74 30.32 16.95
N VAL A 13 7.00 30.72 15.93
CA VAL A 13 6.90 32.12 15.48
C VAL A 13 5.64 32.72 16.08
N ARG A 14 5.81 33.75 16.94
CA ARG A 14 4.71 34.46 17.59
C ARG A 14 4.33 35.67 16.74
N GLY A 15 3.24 35.58 16.00
CA GLY A 15 2.64 36.74 15.34
C GLY A 15 1.54 37.36 16.20
N ASN A 16 1.10 38.60 15.85
CA ASN A 16 0.09 39.33 16.63
C ASN A 16 -1.29 38.64 16.70
N ARG A 17 -1.59 37.65 15.83
CA ARG A 17 -2.89 36.95 15.79
C ARG A 17 -2.78 35.43 15.71
N LYS A 18 -1.63 34.88 15.40
CA LYS A 18 -1.42 33.42 15.27
C LYS A 18 -0.02 33.02 15.73
N ILE A 19 0.08 31.88 16.35
CA ILE A 19 1.34 31.19 16.61
C ILE A 19 1.50 30.14 15.52
N THR A 20 2.67 30.09 14.89
CA THR A 20 3.02 29.08 13.88
C THR A 20 4.32 28.39 14.23
N LEU A 21 4.47 27.14 13.79
CA LEU A 21 5.73 26.41 13.96
C LEU A 21 6.79 26.89 12.97
N THR A 22 8.03 26.98 13.43
CA THR A 22 9.21 27.08 12.56
C THR A 22 9.45 25.76 11.81
N ASN A 23 10.46 25.67 10.96
CA ASN A 23 10.87 24.39 10.36
C ASN A 23 11.34 23.40 11.42
N GLU A 24 12.13 23.88 12.39
CA GLU A 24 12.60 23.12 13.55
C GLU A 24 11.42 22.70 14.43
N GLY A 25 10.44 23.59 14.62
CA GLY A 25 9.20 23.27 15.34
C GLY A 25 8.37 22.19 14.66
N ARG A 26 8.25 22.22 13.33
CA ARG A 26 7.57 21.15 12.57
C ARG A 26 8.31 19.83 12.64
N LEU A 27 9.64 19.86 12.58
CA LEU A 27 10.46 18.65 12.73
C LEU A 27 10.28 18.05 14.11
N LEU A 28 10.36 18.86 15.15
CA LEU A 28 10.17 18.41 16.54
C LEU A 28 8.76 17.86 16.76
N HIS A 29 7.72 18.53 16.25
CA HIS A 29 6.35 18.08 16.33
C HIS A 29 6.18 16.67 15.72
N LYS A 30 6.69 16.47 14.49
CA LYS A 30 6.67 15.17 13.83
C LYS A 30 7.37 14.09 14.67
N ARG A 31 8.54 14.41 15.26
CA ARG A 31 9.27 13.47 16.11
C ARG A 31 8.57 13.18 17.43
N ALA A 32 7.94 14.18 18.02
CA ALA A 32 7.15 14.00 19.25
C ALA A 32 5.95 13.09 19.01
N GLU A 33 5.22 13.25 17.90
CA GLU A 33 4.13 12.36 17.52
C GLU A 33 4.61 10.91 17.35
N GLU A 34 5.76 10.70 16.69
CA GLU A 34 6.37 9.37 16.53
C GLU A 34 6.73 8.75 17.89
N ILE A 35 7.32 9.52 18.81
CA ILE A 35 7.68 9.06 20.16
C ILE A 35 6.45 8.71 20.98
N ILE A 36 5.43 9.58 20.99
CA ILE A 36 4.18 9.33 21.72
C ILE A 36 3.52 8.05 21.21
N SER A 37 3.42 7.88 19.88
CA SER A 37 2.84 6.66 19.30
C SER A 37 3.59 5.38 19.71
N LEU A 38 4.92 5.45 19.88
CA LEU A 38 5.70 4.31 20.37
C LEU A 38 5.49 4.07 21.89
N VAL A 39 5.36 5.13 22.69
CA VAL A 39 5.05 5.01 24.13
C VAL A 39 3.68 4.37 24.32
N ASP A 40 2.65 4.88 23.61
CA ASP A 40 1.29 4.32 23.67
C ASP A 40 1.29 2.82 23.30
N LYS A 41 2.10 2.44 22.29
CA LYS A 41 2.24 1.04 21.87
C LYS A 41 2.87 0.19 22.99
N VAL A 42 3.92 0.67 23.64
CA VAL A 42 4.58 -0.03 24.75
C VAL A 42 3.62 -0.17 25.95
N GLU A 43 2.90 0.87 26.32
CA GLU A 43 1.93 0.81 27.43
C GLU A 43 0.87 -0.27 27.16
N LEU A 44 0.31 -0.33 25.94
CA LEU A 44 -0.68 -1.34 25.55
C LEU A 44 -0.12 -2.78 25.57
N GLU A 45 1.18 -2.97 25.27
CA GLU A 45 1.83 -4.29 25.33
C GLU A 45 1.94 -4.84 26.75
N PHE A 46 2.05 -3.97 27.77
CA PHE A 46 2.21 -4.37 29.18
C PHE A 46 0.91 -4.37 29.97
N ASP A 47 -0.17 -3.77 29.45
CA ASP A 47 -1.45 -3.63 30.18
C ASP A 47 -2.21 -4.96 30.38
N ASN A 48 -1.83 -6.06 29.71
CA ASN A 48 -2.51 -7.35 29.82
C ASN A 48 -1.55 -8.53 30.04
N PRO A 49 -1.19 -8.86 31.29
CA PRO A 49 -0.32 -10.00 31.60
C PRO A 49 -1.00 -11.38 31.52
N ASN A 50 -2.33 -11.45 31.39
CA ASN A 50 -3.08 -12.71 31.36
C ASN A 50 -3.23 -13.25 29.93
N GLU A 51 -3.37 -14.59 29.78
CA GLU A 51 -3.42 -15.42 28.55
C GLU A 51 -4.38 -14.97 27.42
N ILE A 52 -5.12 -13.89 27.62
CA ILE A 52 -6.04 -13.33 26.62
C ILE A 52 -5.22 -12.56 25.58
N ILE A 53 -5.19 -13.06 24.35
CA ILE A 53 -4.60 -12.33 23.21
C ILE A 53 -5.40 -11.07 22.95
N SER A 54 -4.77 -9.92 23.19
CA SER A 54 -5.35 -8.59 23.02
C SER A 54 -4.27 -7.62 22.56
N GLY A 55 -4.65 -6.41 22.16
CA GLY A 55 -3.75 -5.35 21.74
C GLY A 55 -3.93 -4.95 20.30
N ASP A 56 -3.00 -4.15 19.79
CA ASP A 56 -3.10 -3.49 18.52
C ASP A 56 -2.15 -4.13 17.49
N ILE A 57 -2.58 -4.19 16.23
CA ILE A 57 -1.80 -4.63 15.08
C ILE A 57 -1.80 -3.50 14.05
N TYR A 58 -0.61 -3.03 13.69
CA TYR A 58 -0.41 -1.90 12.78
C TYR A 58 0.07 -2.41 11.42
N ILE A 59 -0.71 -2.18 10.36
CA ILE A 59 -0.45 -2.68 9.01
C ILE A 59 -0.39 -1.50 8.05
N GLY A 60 0.74 -1.35 7.33
CA GLY A 60 0.89 -0.40 6.23
C GLY A 60 0.69 -1.09 4.88
N SER A 61 0.01 -0.45 3.93
CA SER A 61 -0.19 -1.02 2.60
C SER A 61 -0.33 0.04 1.52
N GLY A 62 0.16 -0.26 0.33
CA GLY A 62 -0.35 0.36 -0.89
C GLY A 62 -1.79 -0.08 -1.16
N GLU A 63 -2.44 0.57 -2.13
CA GLU A 63 -3.75 0.12 -2.59
C GLU A 63 -3.59 -1.12 -3.49
N THR A 64 -4.19 -2.23 -3.07
CA THR A 64 -4.12 -3.53 -3.75
C THR A 64 -5.34 -4.38 -3.41
N GLU A 65 -5.86 -5.12 -4.38
CA GLU A 65 -6.94 -6.10 -4.13
C GLU A 65 -6.44 -7.28 -3.28
N ALA A 66 -5.14 -7.58 -3.30
CA ALA A 66 -4.54 -8.62 -2.46
C ALA A 66 -4.72 -8.37 -0.95
N MET A 67 -4.98 -7.11 -0.53
CA MET A 67 -5.36 -6.76 0.84
C MET A 67 -6.60 -7.53 1.31
N ARG A 68 -7.43 -8.02 0.40
CA ARG A 68 -8.59 -8.88 0.71
C ARG A 68 -8.17 -10.18 1.44
N LEU A 69 -7.01 -10.75 1.13
CA LEU A 69 -6.51 -11.93 1.82
C LEU A 69 -6.15 -11.60 3.27
N ILE A 70 -5.47 -10.48 3.49
CA ILE A 70 -5.16 -9.99 4.85
C ILE A 70 -6.45 -9.70 5.63
N ALA A 71 -7.44 -9.07 4.97
CA ALA A 71 -8.72 -8.77 5.60
C ALA A 71 -9.49 -10.04 6.00
N ARG A 72 -9.43 -11.12 5.19
CA ARG A 72 -10.01 -12.43 5.55
C ARG A 72 -9.31 -13.04 6.74
N THR A 73 -7.98 -13.05 6.77
CA THR A 73 -7.20 -13.54 7.92
C THR A 73 -7.53 -12.71 9.17
N ALA A 74 -7.60 -11.37 9.05
CA ALA A 74 -7.95 -10.48 10.15
C ALA A 74 -9.37 -10.77 10.67
N HIS A 75 -10.33 -11.02 9.78
CA HIS A 75 -11.69 -11.39 10.17
C HIS A 75 -11.73 -12.70 10.98
N HIS A 76 -11.09 -13.76 10.48
CA HIS A 76 -11.04 -15.04 11.21
C HIS A 76 -10.28 -14.91 12.53
N PHE A 77 -9.19 -14.14 12.54
CA PHE A 77 -8.40 -13.90 13.74
C PHE A 77 -9.18 -13.12 14.79
N HIS A 78 -9.94 -12.10 14.38
CA HIS A 78 -10.79 -11.31 15.28
C HIS A 78 -11.93 -12.13 15.88
N GLN A 79 -12.52 -13.08 15.14
CA GLN A 79 -13.52 -14.00 15.70
C GLN A 79 -12.94 -14.83 16.86
N LYS A 80 -11.65 -15.19 16.76
CA LYS A 80 -10.96 -15.96 17.80
C LYS A 80 -10.43 -15.08 18.94
N TYR A 81 -10.01 -13.86 18.61
CA TYR A 81 -9.40 -12.90 19.53
C TYR A 81 -10.07 -11.53 19.41
N PRO A 82 -11.28 -11.36 19.98
CA PRO A 82 -12.10 -10.17 19.78
C PRO A 82 -11.52 -8.88 20.37
N ASN A 83 -10.55 -9.00 21.28
CA ASN A 83 -9.87 -7.86 21.90
C ASN A 83 -8.68 -7.34 21.09
N VAL A 84 -8.42 -7.90 19.89
CA VAL A 84 -7.41 -7.40 18.96
C VAL A 84 -8.01 -6.32 18.06
N ARG A 85 -7.30 -5.18 17.95
CA ARG A 85 -7.66 -4.05 17.09
C ARG A 85 -6.67 -3.95 15.93
N TYR A 86 -7.12 -3.39 14.81
CA TYR A 86 -6.30 -3.23 13.62
C TYR A 86 -6.21 -1.75 13.24
N HIS A 87 -5.00 -1.28 12.97
CA HIS A 87 -4.72 0.06 12.51
C HIS A 87 -4.12 -0.01 11.11
N LEU A 88 -4.85 0.51 10.13
CA LEU A 88 -4.42 0.48 8.73
C LEU A 88 -3.84 1.83 8.33
N PHE A 89 -2.65 1.80 7.75
CA PHE A 89 -2.01 2.95 7.14
C PHE A 89 -1.92 2.73 5.63
N SER A 90 -2.48 3.65 4.84
CA SER A 90 -2.38 3.63 3.37
C SER A 90 -1.30 4.58 2.89
N GLY A 91 -0.37 4.09 2.09
CA GLY A 91 0.74 4.86 1.54
C GLY A 91 1.49 4.08 0.47
N ASN A 92 2.43 4.74 -0.21
CA ASN A 92 3.31 4.07 -1.16
C ASN A 92 4.39 3.23 -0.41
N ALA A 93 5.24 2.51 -1.17
CA ALA A 93 6.27 1.65 -0.58
C ALA A 93 7.24 2.42 0.33
N ASP A 94 7.62 3.66 -0.03
CA ASP A 94 8.53 4.49 0.77
C ASP A 94 7.87 4.91 2.08
N ASP A 95 6.61 5.35 2.03
CA ASP A 95 5.84 5.75 3.22
C ASP A 95 5.67 4.57 4.20
N VAL A 96 5.35 3.38 3.67
CA VAL A 96 5.18 2.15 4.46
C VAL A 96 6.49 1.71 5.08
N THR A 97 7.58 1.66 4.30
CA THR A 97 8.90 1.24 4.80
C THR A 97 9.48 2.23 5.80
N GLU A 98 9.30 3.55 5.60
CA GLU A 98 9.72 4.56 6.59
C GLU A 98 9.06 4.31 7.96
N LYS A 99 7.74 4.07 7.97
CA LYS A 99 7.00 3.80 9.22
C LYS A 99 7.38 2.46 9.85
N LEU A 100 7.57 1.43 9.01
CA LEU A 100 8.02 0.12 9.48
C LEU A 100 9.41 0.20 10.12
N ASP A 101 10.34 0.92 9.50
CA ASP A 101 11.69 1.12 10.03
C ASP A 101 11.69 1.85 11.40
N LYS A 102 10.75 2.77 11.59
CA LYS A 102 10.55 3.48 12.86
C LYS A 102 9.82 2.65 13.93
N GLY A 103 9.35 1.44 13.61
CA GLY A 103 8.57 0.60 14.53
C GLY A 103 7.12 1.05 14.73
N LEU A 104 6.63 1.98 13.91
CA LEU A 104 5.24 2.47 13.93
C LEU A 104 4.26 1.48 13.28
N LEU A 105 4.78 0.55 12.47
CA LEU A 105 4.03 -0.54 11.87
C LEU A 105 4.61 -1.88 12.31
N ASP A 106 3.76 -2.90 12.39
CA ASP A 106 4.17 -4.28 12.60
C ASP A 106 4.44 -4.96 11.25
N PHE A 107 3.59 -4.67 10.27
CA PHE A 107 3.65 -5.26 8.94
C PHE A 107 3.53 -4.20 7.85
N GLY A 108 4.20 -4.45 6.72
CA GLY A 108 4.03 -3.69 5.49
C GLY A 108 3.60 -4.60 4.35
N ILE A 109 2.68 -4.16 3.49
CA ILE A 109 2.31 -4.85 2.27
C ILE A 109 2.86 -4.04 1.10
N LEU A 110 3.80 -4.63 0.38
CA LEU A 110 4.49 -3.98 -0.72
C LEU A 110 4.19 -4.69 -2.04
N ILE A 111 3.99 -3.87 -3.07
CA ILE A 111 3.83 -4.28 -4.45
C ILE A 111 5.22 -4.34 -5.08
N GLU A 112 5.58 -5.46 -5.73
CA GLU A 112 6.85 -5.58 -6.45
C GLU A 112 6.85 -4.73 -7.74
N PRO A 113 8.02 -4.17 -8.10
CA PRO A 113 9.32 -4.30 -7.45
C PRO A 113 9.48 -3.35 -6.24
N ALA A 114 9.92 -3.90 -5.12
CA ALA A 114 10.24 -3.15 -3.92
C ALA A 114 11.55 -3.65 -3.29
N ASN A 115 12.31 -2.78 -2.63
CA ASN A 115 13.54 -3.20 -1.94
C ASN A 115 13.19 -3.83 -0.58
N ILE A 116 13.09 -5.16 -0.56
CA ILE A 116 12.73 -5.93 0.63
C ILE A 116 13.94 -6.63 1.30
N GLN A 117 15.18 -6.42 0.85
CA GLN A 117 16.36 -7.17 1.32
C GLN A 117 16.64 -7.07 2.83
N LYS A 118 16.25 -5.95 3.45
CA LYS A 118 16.44 -5.71 4.89
C LYS A 118 15.28 -6.20 5.76
N TYR A 119 14.25 -6.78 5.16
CA TYR A 119 13.07 -7.29 5.84
C TYR A 119 13.01 -8.81 5.74
N ASP A 120 12.29 -9.42 6.67
CA ASP A 120 11.71 -10.74 6.48
C ASP A 120 10.37 -10.57 5.76
N TYR A 121 9.97 -11.57 4.99
CA TYR A 121 8.76 -11.46 4.19
C TYR A 121 8.07 -12.80 3.95
N ALA A 122 6.80 -12.75 3.61
CA ALA A 122 6.07 -13.83 3.01
C ALA A 122 5.37 -13.33 1.74
N GLN A 123 5.44 -14.11 0.67
CA GLN A 123 4.73 -13.78 -0.57
C GLN A 123 3.22 -13.97 -0.35
N ILE A 124 2.44 -12.97 -0.74
CA ILE A 124 0.98 -13.05 -0.72
C ILE A 124 0.56 -13.90 -1.93
N PRO A 125 -0.27 -14.95 -1.75
CA PRO A 125 -0.71 -15.84 -2.84
C PRO A 125 -1.81 -15.18 -3.69
N ALA A 126 -1.51 -14.02 -4.22
CA ALA A 126 -2.33 -13.25 -5.15
C ALA A 126 -1.45 -12.40 -6.04
N THR A 127 -1.95 -12.06 -7.21
CA THR A 127 -1.34 -11.11 -8.13
C THR A 127 -2.38 -10.07 -8.53
N ASP A 128 -1.96 -8.82 -8.61
CA ASP A 128 -2.73 -7.76 -9.24
C ASP A 128 -2.25 -7.58 -10.68
N VAL A 129 -3.10 -7.04 -11.53
CA VAL A 129 -2.81 -6.84 -12.95
C VAL A 129 -2.76 -5.34 -13.24
N TRP A 130 -1.71 -4.90 -13.92
CA TRP A 130 -1.62 -3.53 -14.41
C TRP A 130 -2.55 -3.30 -15.60
N GLY A 131 -3.17 -2.14 -15.64
CA GLY A 131 -4.06 -1.74 -16.72
C GLY A 131 -4.33 -0.25 -16.74
N LEU A 132 -5.22 0.13 -17.62
CA LEU A 132 -5.62 1.50 -17.87
C LEU A 132 -7.07 1.69 -17.40
N LEU A 133 -7.25 2.60 -16.44
CA LEU A 133 -8.55 3.10 -16.00
C LEU A 133 -8.95 4.27 -16.89
N MET A 134 -10.17 4.26 -17.41
CA MET A 134 -10.68 5.26 -18.32
C MET A 134 -12.20 5.39 -18.23
N ARG A 135 -12.74 6.43 -18.85
CA ARG A 135 -14.20 6.56 -19.03
C ARG A 135 -14.70 5.52 -20.05
N LYS A 136 -15.92 5.03 -19.88
CA LYS A 136 -16.55 4.08 -20.79
C LYS A 136 -16.80 4.66 -22.20
N ASP A 137 -16.95 5.98 -22.30
CA ASP A 137 -17.13 6.69 -23.58
C ASP A 137 -15.79 7.00 -24.29
N SER A 138 -14.67 6.61 -23.74
CA SER A 138 -13.34 6.76 -24.32
C SER A 138 -13.15 5.86 -25.56
N ALA A 139 -12.39 6.33 -26.54
CA ALA A 139 -12.08 5.54 -27.74
C ALA A 139 -11.38 4.20 -27.41
N LEU A 140 -10.51 4.18 -26.38
CA LEU A 140 -9.82 2.97 -25.94
C LEU A 140 -10.71 2.00 -25.16
N ALA A 141 -11.87 2.41 -24.69
CA ALA A 141 -12.77 1.56 -23.94
C ALA A 141 -13.36 0.39 -24.77
N SER A 142 -13.39 0.52 -26.10
CA SER A 142 -13.80 -0.55 -27.01
C SER A 142 -12.79 -1.69 -27.15
N GLN A 143 -11.53 -1.46 -26.77
CA GLN A 143 -10.48 -2.48 -26.80
C GLN A 143 -10.64 -3.43 -25.59
N SER A 144 -10.21 -4.67 -25.74
CA SER A 144 -10.17 -5.65 -24.63
C SER A 144 -8.90 -5.51 -23.79
N THR A 145 -7.81 -5.05 -24.38
CA THR A 145 -6.49 -4.86 -23.75
C THR A 145 -5.80 -3.62 -24.29
N ILE A 146 -4.83 -3.10 -23.56
CA ILE A 146 -4.06 -1.90 -23.92
C ILE A 146 -2.61 -2.29 -24.22
N ASN A 147 -2.13 -1.92 -25.39
CA ASN A 147 -0.75 -2.15 -25.83
C ASN A 147 0.13 -0.92 -25.53
N PRO A 148 1.47 -1.04 -25.48
CA PRO A 148 2.38 0.08 -25.28
C PRO A 148 2.12 1.28 -26.22
N LYS A 149 1.79 1.02 -27.48
CA LYS A 149 1.49 2.06 -28.47
C LYS A 149 0.23 2.86 -28.18
N ASP A 150 -0.75 2.26 -27.48
CA ASP A 150 -2.01 2.94 -27.11
C ASP A 150 -1.79 4.00 -26.04
N LEU A 151 -0.68 3.91 -25.27
CA LEU A 151 -0.31 4.90 -24.24
C LEU A 151 0.40 6.12 -24.82
N CYS A 152 0.82 6.05 -26.09
CA CYS A 152 1.48 7.15 -26.75
C CYS A 152 0.48 8.28 -27.04
N ASN A 153 0.88 9.51 -26.73
CA ASN A 153 0.09 10.72 -27.01
C ASN A 153 -1.24 10.89 -26.24
N ILE A 154 -1.60 9.96 -25.36
CA ILE A 154 -2.76 10.16 -24.47
C ILE A 154 -2.33 10.81 -23.15
N PRO A 155 -3.20 11.64 -22.53
CA PRO A 155 -2.90 12.25 -21.24
C PRO A 155 -2.93 11.21 -20.12
N LEU A 156 -1.77 10.87 -19.54
CA LEU A 156 -1.61 9.84 -18.53
C LEU A 156 -1.52 10.41 -17.13
N ILE A 157 -2.18 9.74 -16.21
CA ILE A 157 -2.14 9.92 -14.78
C ILE A 157 -1.48 8.67 -14.19
N ILE A 158 -0.32 8.79 -13.53
CA ILE A 158 0.43 7.62 -13.09
C ILE A 158 0.85 7.72 -11.62
N SER A 159 1.07 6.58 -10.98
CA SER A 159 1.63 6.56 -9.63
C SER A 159 3.07 7.09 -9.64
N ARG A 160 3.45 7.85 -8.58
CA ARG A 160 4.85 8.28 -8.40
C ARG A 160 5.81 7.09 -8.34
N GLN A 161 5.39 5.98 -7.75
CA GLN A 161 6.18 4.75 -7.68
C GLN A 161 6.40 4.17 -9.08
N THR A 162 5.39 4.21 -9.94
CA THR A 162 5.46 3.74 -11.34
C THR A 162 6.51 4.49 -12.16
N LEU A 163 6.77 5.77 -11.86
CA LEU A 163 7.81 6.56 -12.54
C LEU A 163 9.22 6.01 -12.35
N VAL A 164 9.49 5.39 -11.20
CA VAL A 164 10.79 4.80 -10.86
C VAL A 164 10.80 3.29 -11.05
N ASP A 165 9.66 2.70 -11.40
CA ASP A 165 9.48 1.27 -11.60
C ASP A 165 10.08 0.83 -12.94
N LYS A 166 11.09 -0.05 -12.84
CA LYS A 166 11.73 -0.64 -14.02
C LYS A 166 10.82 -1.60 -14.79
N ALA A 167 9.79 -2.17 -14.16
CA ALA A 167 8.89 -3.11 -14.84
C ALA A 167 8.03 -2.40 -15.89
N ILE A 168 7.43 -1.27 -15.54
CA ILE A 168 6.67 -0.42 -16.48
C ILE A 168 7.60 0.14 -17.56
N SER A 169 8.77 0.66 -17.15
CA SER A 169 9.76 1.17 -18.10
C SER A 169 10.20 0.09 -19.10
N LYS A 170 10.42 -1.14 -18.62
CA LYS A 170 10.77 -2.28 -19.46
C LYS A 170 9.61 -2.69 -20.36
N TRP A 171 8.38 -2.68 -19.86
CA TRP A 171 7.17 -3.00 -20.62
C TRP A 171 6.96 -2.00 -21.76
N LEU A 172 7.39 -0.74 -21.58
CA LEU A 172 7.32 0.34 -22.55
C LEU A 172 8.50 0.37 -23.54
N GLN A 173 9.59 -0.39 -23.31
CA GLN A 173 10.86 -0.27 -24.05
C GLN A 173 10.77 -0.47 -25.57
N ASP A 174 9.70 -1.10 -26.07
CA ASP A 174 9.45 -1.24 -27.50
C ASP A 174 8.80 0.00 -28.14
N SER A 175 8.38 0.97 -27.32
CA SER A 175 7.86 2.25 -27.81
C SER A 175 8.90 3.35 -27.58
N ASN A 176 9.59 3.78 -28.64
CA ASN A 176 10.51 4.95 -28.61
C ASN A 176 9.78 6.29 -28.33
N GLU A 177 8.53 6.26 -27.91
CA GLU A 177 7.68 7.43 -27.75
C GLU A 177 7.60 7.86 -26.28
N LYS A 178 7.65 9.17 -26.06
CA LYS A 178 7.52 9.74 -24.70
C LYS A 178 6.06 9.68 -24.25
N LEU A 179 5.84 9.15 -23.03
CA LEU A 179 4.55 9.23 -22.38
C LEU A 179 4.18 10.69 -22.07
N ASN A 180 2.94 11.06 -22.34
CA ASN A 180 2.39 12.37 -21.97
C ASN A 180 1.83 12.30 -20.54
N ILE A 181 2.70 12.42 -19.52
CA ILE A 181 2.31 12.37 -18.13
C ILE A 181 1.83 13.76 -17.69
N ILE A 182 0.53 13.88 -17.40
CA ILE A 182 -0.11 15.14 -17.01
C ILE A 182 -0.35 15.27 -15.51
N ALA A 183 -0.41 14.15 -14.79
CA ALA A 183 -0.59 14.14 -13.33
C ALA A 183 0.07 12.90 -12.70
N THR A 184 0.39 13.02 -11.41
CA THR A 184 0.88 11.90 -10.60
C THR A 184 0.04 11.74 -9.35
N TYR A 185 -0.09 10.50 -8.86
CA TYR A 185 -0.81 10.17 -7.64
C TYR A 185 0.02 9.26 -6.73
N ASN A 186 -0.37 9.15 -5.46
CA ASN A 186 0.13 8.14 -4.52
C ASN A 186 -0.92 7.04 -4.25
N LEU A 187 -2.21 7.41 -4.20
CA LEU A 187 -3.36 6.51 -4.02
C LEU A 187 -4.36 6.75 -5.15
N VAL A 188 -4.93 5.66 -5.70
CA VAL A 188 -5.69 5.71 -6.97
C VAL A 188 -7.06 6.36 -6.87
N TYR A 189 -7.66 6.42 -5.67
CA TYR A 189 -9.01 6.96 -5.55
C TYR A 189 -9.13 8.40 -6.09
N ASN A 190 -8.24 9.31 -5.68
CA ASN A 190 -8.26 10.68 -6.20
C ASN A 190 -7.94 10.75 -7.69
N ALA A 191 -7.07 9.88 -8.19
CA ALA A 191 -6.78 9.78 -9.61
C ALA A 191 -8.01 9.31 -10.42
N SER A 192 -8.82 8.40 -9.87
CA SER A 192 -10.04 7.94 -10.52
C SER A 192 -11.06 9.06 -10.73
N LEU A 193 -11.16 10.01 -9.79
CA LEU A 193 -12.01 11.21 -9.96
C LEU A 193 -11.54 12.11 -11.10
N LEU A 194 -10.21 12.27 -11.26
CA LEU A 194 -9.66 13.01 -12.41
C LEU A 194 -9.97 12.32 -13.74
N VAL A 195 -9.94 10.97 -13.76
CA VAL A 195 -10.34 10.20 -14.95
C VAL A 195 -11.84 10.37 -15.21
N GLU A 196 -12.68 10.30 -14.20
CA GLU A 196 -14.12 10.43 -14.32
C GLU A 196 -14.54 11.79 -14.89
N GLU A 197 -13.85 12.86 -14.46
CA GLU A 197 -14.02 14.23 -15.01
C GLU A 197 -13.36 14.42 -16.39
N GLY A 198 -12.74 13.39 -16.96
CA GLY A 198 -12.20 13.41 -18.32
C GLY A 198 -10.81 14.06 -18.47
N LEU A 199 -10.06 14.24 -17.37
CA LEU A 199 -8.72 14.82 -17.46
C LEU A 199 -7.75 13.94 -18.23
N GLY A 200 -7.89 12.61 -18.14
CA GLY A 200 -7.00 11.66 -18.79
C GLY A 200 -7.26 10.21 -18.43
N TYR A 201 -6.25 9.40 -18.53
CA TYR A 201 -6.26 7.95 -18.33
C TYR A 201 -5.34 7.59 -17.16
N ALA A 202 -5.77 6.77 -16.21
CA ALA A 202 -4.91 6.38 -15.11
C ALA A 202 -4.31 4.98 -15.32
N LEU A 203 -2.99 4.89 -15.29
CA LEU A 203 -2.28 3.61 -15.24
C LEU A 203 -2.27 3.13 -13.79
N CYS A 204 -2.97 2.04 -13.50
CA CYS A 204 -3.17 1.53 -12.14
C CYS A 204 -3.32 0.01 -12.10
N LEU A 205 -3.40 -0.55 -10.90
CA LEU A 205 -3.77 -1.96 -10.71
C LEU A 205 -5.28 -2.15 -10.84
N ASP A 206 -5.67 -3.38 -11.17
CA ASP A 206 -7.07 -3.77 -11.34
C ASP A 206 -7.85 -3.77 -10.01
N ARG A 207 -9.18 -3.73 -10.10
CA ARG A 207 -10.12 -3.89 -8.96
C ARG A 207 -10.00 -2.90 -7.80
N LEU A 208 -9.27 -1.80 -7.98
CA LEU A 208 -9.13 -0.75 -6.96
C LEU A 208 -10.24 0.29 -7.01
N VAL A 209 -10.89 0.42 -8.15
CA VAL A 209 -11.95 1.40 -8.40
C VAL A 209 -13.20 0.69 -8.89
N ASN A 210 -14.36 1.22 -8.57
CA ASN A 210 -15.61 0.67 -9.08
C ASN A 210 -15.70 0.87 -10.61
N THR A 211 -15.75 -0.24 -11.34
CA THR A 211 -15.90 -0.29 -12.80
C THR A 211 -17.11 -1.11 -13.24
N THR A 212 -18.09 -1.30 -12.34
CA THR A 212 -19.35 -2.01 -12.63
C THR A 212 -20.22 -1.24 -13.63
N GLU A 213 -21.34 -1.82 -14.03
CA GLU A 213 -22.26 -1.22 -15.01
C GLU A 213 -22.72 0.19 -14.63
N ASN A 214 -22.92 0.44 -13.34
CA ASN A 214 -23.36 1.74 -12.82
C ASN A 214 -22.26 2.81 -12.71
N SER A 215 -20.99 2.46 -12.97
CA SER A 215 -19.87 3.39 -13.01
C SER A 215 -19.67 3.94 -14.43
N ASN A 216 -19.22 5.19 -14.55
CA ASN A 216 -18.78 5.78 -15.82
C ASN A 216 -17.39 5.30 -16.23
N LEU A 217 -16.69 4.57 -15.35
CA LEU A 217 -15.34 4.10 -15.55
C LEU A 217 -15.30 2.64 -16.01
N CYS A 218 -14.28 2.31 -16.79
CA CYS A 218 -13.90 0.94 -17.13
C CYS A 218 -12.40 0.76 -17.01
N PHE A 219 -11.98 -0.48 -16.82
CA PHE A 219 -10.60 -0.90 -16.74
C PHE A 219 -10.27 -1.84 -17.90
N ARG A 220 -9.06 -1.69 -18.48
CA ARG A 220 -8.53 -2.61 -19.49
C ARG A 220 -7.11 -3.02 -19.11
N PRO A 221 -6.84 -4.34 -19.03
CA PRO A 221 -5.50 -4.84 -18.68
C PRO A 221 -4.49 -4.53 -19.80
N LEU A 222 -3.22 -4.43 -19.41
CA LEU A 222 -2.11 -4.27 -20.36
C LEU A 222 -1.89 -5.55 -21.16
N SER A 223 -1.40 -5.39 -22.41
CA SER A 223 -0.97 -6.47 -23.29
C SER A 223 0.40 -6.14 -23.90
N PRO A 224 1.45 -6.97 -23.75
CA PRO A 224 1.45 -8.21 -22.96
C PRO A 224 1.09 -7.97 -21.49
N PRO A 225 0.52 -8.98 -20.77
CA PRO A 225 0.13 -8.82 -19.38
C PRO A 225 1.30 -8.42 -18.49
N LEU A 226 1.07 -7.46 -17.62
CA LEU A 226 2.01 -7.07 -16.58
C LEU A 226 1.37 -7.31 -15.22
N GLU A 227 1.91 -8.31 -14.51
CA GLU A 227 1.45 -8.69 -13.19
C GLU A 227 2.30 -8.05 -12.11
N ALA A 228 1.67 -7.72 -10.99
CA ALA A 228 2.32 -7.24 -9.79
C ALA A 228 2.20 -8.29 -8.69
N LYS A 229 3.34 -8.83 -8.25
CA LYS A 229 3.43 -9.69 -7.07
C LYS A 229 3.46 -8.84 -5.81
N LEU A 230 3.07 -9.43 -4.70
CA LEU A 230 2.96 -8.72 -3.44
C LEU A 230 3.61 -9.51 -2.31
N ASN A 231 4.21 -8.78 -1.39
CA ASN A 231 4.81 -9.36 -0.19
C ASN A 231 4.27 -8.65 1.05
N ILE A 232 3.97 -9.43 2.08
CA ILE A 232 3.89 -8.91 3.43
C ILE A 232 5.29 -8.96 4.04
N ILE A 233 5.75 -7.83 4.58
CA ILE A 233 7.10 -7.66 5.12
C ILE A 233 7.05 -7.23 6.59
N TRP A 234 8.11 -7.53 7.34
CA TRP A 234 8.36 -7.04 8.69
C TRP A 234 9.87 -6.89 8.94
N LYS A 235 10.25 -6.14 9.96
CA LYS A 235 11.68 -5.94 10.27
C LYS A 235 12.32 -7.25 10.69
N LYS A 236 13.53 -7.50 10.24
CA LYS A 236 14.38 -8.59 10.75
C LYS A 236 14.59 -8.42 12.25
N HIS A 237 14.46 -9.52 12.98
CA HIS A 237 14.59 -9.56 14.45
C HIS A 237 13.62 -8.65 15.21
N GLN A 238 12.47 -8.33 14.62
CA GLN A 238 11.43 -7.57 15.30
C GLN A 238 10.90 -8.35 16.51
N ILE A 239 10.81 -7.68 17.63
CA ILE A 239 10.05 -8.18 18.78
C ILE A 239 8.60 -7.77 18.54
N PHE A 240 7.75 -8.76 18.35
CA PHE A 240 6.32 -8.54 18.15
C PHE A 240 5.58 -8.55 19.49
N SER A 241 4.47 -7.80 19.56
CA SER A 241 3.45 -8.05 20.57
C SER A 241 2.87 -9.47 20.40
N LYS A 242 2.29 -10.04 21.46
CA LYS A 242 1.65 -11.37 21.39
C LYS A 242 0.58 -11.43 20.29
N ALA A 243 -0.18 -10.34 20.09
CA ALA A 243 -1.20 -10.24 19.05
C ALA A 243 -0.58 -10.28 17.66
N ALA A 244 0.46 -9.47 17.39
CA ALA A 244 1.13 -9.40 16.10
C ALA A 244 1.85 -10.72 15.76
N GLU A 245 2.51 -11.36 16.72
CA GLU A 245 3.17 -12.67 16.53
C GLU A 245 2.15 -13.75 16.13
N LYS A 246 1.04 -13.85 16.87
CA LYS A 246 -0.03 -14.82 16.57
C LYS A 246 -0.72 -14.53 15.24
N PHE A 247 -0.87 -13.26 14.90
CA PHE A 247 -1.42 -12.86 13.61
C PHE A 247 -0.50 -13.24 12.44
N LEU A 248 0.82 -13.04 12.58
CA LEU A 248 1.79 -13.50 11.60
C LEU A 248 1.73 -15.01 11.36
N LEU A 249 1.66 -15.79 12.43
CA LEU A 249 1.51 -17.25 12.34
C LEU A 249 0.21 -17.64 11.61
N GLN A 250 -0.89 -16.92 11.86
CA GLN A 250 -2.15 -17.17 11.16
C GLN A 250 -2.04 -16.83 9.67
N ILE A 251 -1.42 -15.69 9.31
CA ILE A 251 -1.15 -15.30 7.91
C ILE A 251 -0.36 -16.40 7.19
N GLN A 252 0.74 -16.86 7.79
CA GLN A 252 1.59 -17.90 7.18
C GLN A 252 0.84 -19.20 6.95
N LYS A 253 -0.03 -19.58 7.90
CA LYS A 253 -0.89 -20.77 7.78
C LYS A 253 -1.91 -20.63 6.65
N ASP A 254 -2.60 -19.48 6.60
CA ASP A 254 -3.64 -19.22 5.59
C ASP A 254 -3.04 -19.19 4.19
N PHE A 255 -1.89 -18.54 4.02
CA PHE A 255 -1.19 -18.46 2.73
C PHE A 255 -0.68 -19.82 2.27
N SER A 256 -0.11 -20.62 3.18
CA SER A 256 0.32 -21.99 2.85
C SER A 256 -0.85 -22.86 2.40
N SER A 257 -2.01 -22.71 3.01
CA SER A 257 -3.22 -23.46 2.62
C SER A 257 -3.69 -23.07 1.21
N ILE A 258 -3.69 -21.78 0.87
CA ILE A 258 -4.08 -21.30 -0.46
C ILE A 258 -3.10 -21.80 -1.54
N MET A 259 -1.79 -21.78 -1.27
CA MET A 259 -0.77 -22.28 -2.22
C MET A 259 -0.92 -23.79 -2.49
N LEU A 260 -1.28 -24.57 -1.47
CA LEU A 260 -1.52 -26.02 -1.63
C LEU A 260 -2.78 -26.31 -2.45
N ASP A 261 -3.83 -25.51 -2.31
CA ASP A 261 -5.07 -25.69 -3.07
C ASP A 261 -4.88 -25.30 -4.55
N THR A 262 -4.12 -24.23 -4.84
CA THR A 262 -3.81 -23.83 -6.23
C THR A 262 -2.93 -24.87 -6.94
N SER A 263 -1.96 -25.48 -6.26
CA SER A 263 -1.11 -26.53 -6.85
C SER A 263 -1.88 -27.81 -7.23
N LYS A 264 -3.01 -28.07 -6.59
CA LYS A 264 -3.89 -29.24 -6.92
C LYS A 264 -4.76 -29.01 -8.16
N LEU A 265 -5.00 -27.73 -8.51
CA LEU A 265 -5.82 -27.37 -9.69
C LEU A 265 -4.99 -27.39 -10.98
N ASP A 266 -3.67 -27.25 -10.89
CA ASP A 266 -2.76 -27.21 -12.04
C ASP A 266 -2.22 -28.60 -12.45
N THR A 267 -2.58 -29.68 -11.77
CA THR A 267 -2.26 -31.05 -12.22
C THR A 267 -3.20 -31.44 -13.35
N PRO A 268 -2.69 -31.67 -14.60
CA PRO A 268 -3.50 -32.19 -15.68
C PRO A 268 -4.10 -33.52 -15.24
N LYS A 269 -5.41 -33.66 -15.33
CA LYS A 269 -6.04 -34.97 -15.21
C LYS A 269 -5.54 -35.79 -16.41
N GLU A 270 -4.56 -36.68 -16.17
CA GLU A 270 -4.22 -37.72 -17.12
C GLU A 270 -5.49 -38.52 -17.43
N LYS A 271 -5.88 -38.48 -18.69
CA LYS A 271 -6.88 -39.35 -19.29
C LYS A 271 -6.20 -40.53 -19.95
#